data_79833a3282f7a999b8eebe1e9798fd18
#
_entry.id   79833a3282f7a999b8eebe1e9798fd18
#
_cell.length_a   1.000
_cell.length_b   1.000
_cell.length_c   1.000
_cell.angle_alpha   90.00
_cell.angle_beta   90.00
_cell.angle_gamma   90.00
#
_symmetry.space_group_name_H-M   'P 1'
#
loop_
_entity.id
_entity.type
_entity.pdbx_description
1 polymer ?
#
loop_
_entity_poly.entity_id
_entity_poly.type
_entity_poly.pdbx_seq_one_letter_code
_entity_poly.pdbx_strand_id
1 'polypeptide(L)'
;MYPLTRDFPKPLLKVAGRPVLDYLMQQLLECPYLEGVYVVTNARFFNHFCLWKEGWDLHTGRRGIEMKVYNNGVKYDHSRLGALRDLAFVLDQFASLERAVVAAGDNIFCFPLSPIWQRFIFGNVNYVIALFETDKDRLRRTGIVELGPDDRVIRFYEKPNEPLSFWISPAIYFLQRSALMRVKEYLSFSSMHDAPGYFLEYLVNKEPVYAVRVKGRVLDIGSIDSYRNADRMLSVEPFRLSE
;
A
#
# COMPACT_ATOMS: atom_id res chain seq x y z
N MET A 1 -1.76 -16.04 -10.18
CA MET A 1 -2.36 -16.57 -8.92
C MET A 1 -3.54 -17.53 -9.13
N TYR A 2 -4.05 -17.73 -10.35
CA TYR A 2 -5.02 -18.78 -10.62
C TYR A 2 -4.46 -20.17 -10.29
N PRO A 3 -5.27 -21.11 -9.69
CA PRO A 3 -6.70 -20.95 -9.43
C PRO A 3 -7.06 -20.25 -8.11
N LEU A 4 -6.10 -20.01 -7.19
CA LEU A 4 -6.35 -19.55 -5.82
C LEU A 4 -7.15 -18.22 -5.74
N THR A 5 -6.92 -17.32 -6.70
CA THR A 5 -7.57 -16.00 -6.73
C THR A 5 -8.74 -15.92 -7.70
N ARG A 6 -9.23 -17.08 -8.17
CA ARG A 6 -10.39 -17.11 -9.06
C ARG A 6 -11.63 -16.58 -8.36
N ASP A 7 -11.94 -17.11 -7.19
CA ASP A 7 -13.17 -16.83 -6.47
C ASP A 7 -12.91 -16.27 -5.05
N PHE A 8 -11.65 -15.98 -4.75
CA PHE A 8 -11.21 -15.45 -3.45
C PHE A 8 -10.21 -14.31 -3.62
N PRO A 9 -10.35 -13.19 -2.89
CA PRO A 9 -9.47 -12.03 -3.05
C PRO A 9 -8.08 -12.30 -2.48
N LYS A 10 -7.05 -11.91 -3.24
CA LYS A 10 -5.65 -12.10 -2.89
C LYS A 10 -5.28 -11.58 -1.48
N PRO A 11 -5.71 -10.37 -1.04
CA PRO A 11 -5.38 -9.88 0.30
C PRO A 11 -5.92 -10.72 1.45
N LEU A 12 -6.91 -11.56 1.21
CA LEU A 12 -7.50 -12.43 2.23
C LEU A 12 -6.97 -13.87 2.18
N LEU A 13 -6.08 -14.21 1.24
CA LEU A 13 -5.36 -15.50 1.27
C LEU A 13 -4.55 -15.60 2.57
N LYS A 14 -4.50 -16.81 3.14
CA LYS A 14 -3.81 -17.02 4.42
C LYS A 14 -2.35 -17.34 4.20
N VAL A 15 -1.48 -16.59 4.85
CA VAL A 15 -0.04 -16.82 4.97
C VAL A 15 0.25 -17.08 6.44
N ALA A 16 0.90 -18.19 6.78
CA ALA A 16 1.10 -18.66 8.16
C ALA A 16 -0.20 -18.64 8.98
N GLY A 17 -1.30 -19.11 8.37
CA GLY A 17 -2.62 -19.20 9.00
C GLY A 17 -3.43 -17.91 9.08
N ARG A 18 -2.88 -16.74 8.71
CA ARG A 18 -3.50 -15.41 8.82
C ARG A 18 -3.73 -14.77 7.46
N PRO A 19 -4.86 -14.07 7.21
CA PRO A 19 -5.02 -13.25 6.01
C PRO A 19 -3.84 -12.31 5.79
N VAL A 20 -3.40 -12.14 4.54
CA VAL A 20 -2.30 -11.22 4.19
C VAL A 20 -2.59 -9.80 4.71
N LEU A 21 -3.82 -9.34 4.56
CA LEU A 21 -4.22 -7.99 4.99
C LEU A 21 -4.17 -7.81 6.51
N ASP A 22 -4.28 -8.88 7.30
CA ASP A 22 -4.20 -8.81 8.77
C ASP A 22 -2.82 -8.36 9.28
N TYR A 23 -1.76 -8.66 8.54
CA TYR A 23 -0.42 -8.20 8.89
C TYR A 23 -0.31 -6.67 8.84
N LEU A 24 -0.93 -6.05 7.83
CA LEU A 24 -1.01 -4.59 7.73
C LEU A 24 -1.94 -4.02 8.81
N MET A 25 -3.12 -4.61 8.99
CA MET A 25 -4.09 -4.17 9.99
C MET A 25 -3.50 -4.15 11.40
N GLN A 26 -2.76 -5.20 11.78
CA GLN A 26 -2.10 -5.24 13.08
C GLN A 26 -1.16 -4.05 13.29
N GLN A 27 -0.35 -3.71 12.29
CA GLN A 27 0.57 -2.57 12.36
C GLN A 27 -0.17 -1.22 12.38
N LEU A 28 -1.23 -1.08 11.59
CA LEU A 28 -2.04 0.15 11.57
C LEU A 28 -2.71 0.39 12.93
N LEU A 29 -3.16 -0.65 13.60
CA LEU A 29 -3.74 -0.51 14.95
C LEU A 29 -2.70 -0.04 15.99
N GLU A 30 -1.42 -0.22 15.78
CA GLU A 30 -0.36 0.31 16.65
C GLU A 30 -0.07 1.80 16.39
N CYS A 31 -0.56 2.35 15.28
CA CYS A 31 -0.34 3.74 14.90
C CYS A 31 -1.23 4.68 15.72
N PRO A 32 -0.67 5.66 16.45
CA PRO A 32 -1.46 6.65 17.19
C PRO A 32 -2.17 7.60 16.23
N TYR A 33 -3.32 8.14 16.66
CA TYR A 33 -4.13 9.08 15.88
C TYR A 33 -4.66 8.53 14.55
N LEU A 34 -4.72 7.21 14.38
CA LEU A 34 -5.42 6.59 13.26
C LEU A 34 -6.93 6.77 13.47
N GLU A 35 -7.60 7.47 12.56
CA GLU A 35 -9.03 7.76 12.65
C GLU A 35 -9.88 6.76 11.86
N GLY A 36 -9.34 6.22 10.76
CA GLY A 36 -10.09 5.28 9.94
C GLY A 36 -9.23 4.39 9.04
N VAL A 37 -9.81 3.24 8.67
CA VAL A 37 -9.28 2.30 7.69
C VAL A 37 -10.35 2.05 6.63
N TYR A 38 -10.00 2.31 5.38
CA TYR A 38 -10.91 2.25 4.25
C TYR A 38 -10.37 1.27 3.21
N VAL A 39 -11.10 0.20 2.97
CA VAL A 39 -10.73 -0.82 1.98
C VAL A 39 -11.59 -0.66 0.75
N VAL A 40 -10.95 -0.53 -0.42
CA VAL A 40 -11.66 -0.51 -1.71
C VAL A 40 -11.52 -1.86 -2.38
N THR A 41 -12.62 -2.37 -2.87
CA THR A 41 -12.66 -3.63 -3.61
C THR A 41 -13.72 -3.60 -4.70
N ASN A 42 -13.68 -4.57 -5.60
CA ASN A 42 -14.69 -4.72 -6.65
C ASN A 42 -15.95 -5.43 -6.12
N ALA A 43 -17.03 -5.38 -6.92
CA ALA A 43 -18.31 -5.99 -6.55
C ALA A 43 -18.22 -7.52 -6.33
N ARG A 44 -17.28 -8.18 -7.02
CA ARG A 44 -17.09 -9.64 -6.91
C ARG A 44 -16.61 -10.07 -5.53
N PHE A 45 -15.72 -9.28 -4.93
CA PHE A 45 -15.09 -9.63 -3.65
C PHE A 45 -15.63 -8.83 -2.47
N PHE A 46 -16.56 -7.93 -2.69
CA PHE A 46 -17.10 -7.04 -1.66
C PHE A 46 -17.55 -7.79 -0.40
N ASN A 47 -18.34 -8.85 -0.55
CA ASN A 47 -18.84 -9.63 0.59
C ASN A 47 -17.71 -10.31 1.38
N HIS A 48 -16.63 -10.75 0.72
CA HIS A 48 -15.47 -11.32 1.41
C HIS A 48 -14.82 -10.31 2.34
N PHE A 49 -14.66 -9.06 1.88
CA PHE A 49 -14.08 -8.01 2.71
C PHE A 49 -15.03 -7.52 3.79
N CYS A 50 -16.36 -7.55 3.56
CA CYS A 50 -17.33 -7.25 4.61
C CYS A 50 -17.23 -8.27 5.76
N LEU A 51 -17.21 -9.57 5.45
CA LEU A 51 -17.03 -10.64 6.43
C LEU A 51 -15.67 -10.54 7.15
N TRP A 52 -14.60 -10.23 6.42
CA TRP A 52 -13.29 -10.01 7.01
C TRP A 52 -13.30 -8.81 7.98
N LYS A 53 -13.95 -7.72 7.61
CA LYS A 53 -14.09 -6.51 8.44
C LYS A 53 -14.77 -6.82 9.78
N GLU A 54 -15.82 -7.64 9.79
CA GLU A 54 -16.54 -8.04 11.02
C GLU A 54 -15.59 -8.61 12.07
N GLY A 55 -14.54 -9.34 11.66
CA GLY A 55 -13.50 -9.83 12.54
C GLY A 55 -12.66 -8.72 13.22
N TRP A 56 -12.64 -7.53 12.63
CA TRP A 56 -11.87 -6.37 13.12
C TRP A 56 -12.74 -5.34 13.87
N ASP A 57 -14.06 -5.36 13.72
CA ASP A 57 -14.97 -4.33 14.24
C ASP A 57 -14.83 -4.11 15.76
N LEU A 58 -14.62 -5.19 16.52
CA LEU A 58 -14.41 -5.07 17.96
C LEU A 58 -13.09 -4.37 18.30
N HIS A 59 -12.03 -4.65 17.55
CA HIS A 59 -10.69 -4.09 17.77
C HIS A 59 -10.63 -2.62 17.38
N THR A 60 -11.19 -2.27 16.22
CA THR A 60 -11.25 -0.90 15.72
C THR A 60 -12.20 -0.05 16.55
N GLY A 61 -13.39 -0.58 16.89
CA GLY A 61 -14.39 0.13 17.69
C GLY A 61 -13.89 0.50 19.09
N ARG A 62 -13.14 -0.39 19.78
CA ARG A 62 -12.52 -0.08 21.08
C ARG A 62 -11.53 1.09 21.02
N ARG A 63 -10.98 1.38 19.85
CA ARG A 63 -10.01 2.46 19.61
C ARG A 63 -10.64 3.69 18.96
N GLY A 64 -11.95 3.67 18.68
CA GLY A 64 -12.65 4.74 17.98
C GLY A 64 -12.25 4.87 16.51
N ILE A 65 -11.68 3.80 15.91
CA ILE A 65 -11.23 3.80 14.51
C ILE A 65 -12.41 3.39 13.63
N GLU A 66 -12.77 4.25 12.68
CA GLU A 66 -13.78 3.91 11.68
C GLU A 66 -13.23 2.88 10.69
N MET A 67 -14.02 1.85 10.38
CA MET A 67 -13.64 0.87 9.37
C MET A 67 -14.74 0.68 8.34
N LYS A 68 -14.43 0.93 7.07
CA LYS A 68 -15.36 0.77 5.94
C LYS A 68 -14.77 -0.03 4.80
N VAL A 69 -15.63 -0.78 4.13
CA VAL A 69 -15.33 -1.43 2.86
C VAL A 69 -16.16 -0.73 1.78
N TYR A 70 -15.49 -0.26 0.73
CA TYR A 70 -16.12 0.38 -0.41
C TYR A 70 -16.12 -0.56 -1.61
N ASN A 71 -17.27 -0.63 -2.28
CA ASN A 71 -17.44 -1.32 -3.54
C ASN A 71 -17.33 -0.31 -4.69
N ASN A 72 -16.32 -0.45 -5.55
CA ASN A 72 -16.13 0.42 -6.71
C ASN A 72 -17.07 0.12 -7.89
N GLY A 73 -17.97 -0.87 -7.74
CA GLY A 73 -18.97 -1.26 -8.75
C GLY A 73 -18.45 -2.14 -9.89
N VAL A 74 -17.14 -2.37 -9.98
CA VAL A 74 -16.53 -3.20 -11.02
C VAL A 74 -16.87 -4.67 -10.81
N LYS A 75 -17.41 -5.32 -11.85
CA LYS A 75 -17.82 -6.73 -11.80
C LYS A 75 -16.83 -7.67 -12.49
N TYR A 76 -16.09 -7.18 -13.47
CA TYR A 76 -15.24 -7.99 -14.34
C TYR A 76 -13.81 -7.46 -14.38
N ASP A 77 -12.85 -8.35 -14.53
CA ASP A 77 -11.42 -7.99 -14.56
C ASP A 77 -11.03 -7.02 -15.68
N HIS A 78 -11.70 -7.10 -16.84
CA HIS A 78 -11.46 -6.23 -17.99
C HIS A 78 -11.99 -4.79 -17.82
N SER A 79 -12.81 -4.54 -16.78
CA SER A 79 -13.35 -3.21 -16.46
C SER A 79 -12.71 -2.60 -15.21
N ARG A 80 -11.54 -3.09 -14.78
CA ARG A 80 -10.83 -2.55 -13.62
C ARG A 80 -10.59 -1.06 -13.77
N LEU A 81 -10.94 -0.31 -12.74
CA LEU A 81 -10.72 1.14 -12.71
C LEU A 81 -9.24 1.49 -12.49
N GLY A 82 -8.52 0.62 -11.78
CA GLY A 82 -7.16 0.84 -11.33
C GLY A 82 -7.06 1.47 -9.95
N ALA A 83 -5.91 1.30 -9.30
CA ALA A 83 -5.74 1.66 -7.89
C ALA A 83 -5.82 3.17 -7.64
N LEU A 84 -5.40 4.01 -8.59
CA LEU A 84 -5.55 5.47 -8.45
C LEU A 84 -6.99 5.95 -8.58
N ARG A 85 -7.79 5.32 -9.44
CA ARG A 85 -9.22 5.62 -9.53
C ARG A 85 -9.98 5.13 -8.31
N ASP A 86 -9.56 4.00 -7.75
CA ASP A 86 -10.08 3.51 -6.47
C ASP A 86 -9.76 4.49 -5.34
N LEU A 87 -8.54 5.05 -5.31
CA LEU A 87 -8.17 6.11 -4.37
C LEU A 87 -9.02 7.36 -4.58
N ALA A 88 -9.17 7.83 -5.81
CA ALA A 88 -10.00 9.01 -6.12
C ALA A 88 -11.46 8.80 -5.69
N PHE A 89 -12.01 7.59 -5.92
CA PHE A 89 -13.36 7.22 -5.47
C PHE A 89 -13.50 7.32 -3.95
N VAL A 90 -12.50 6.89 -3.18
CA VAL A 90 -12.51 7.03 -1.71
C VAL A 90 -12.39 8.49 -1.32
N LEU A 91 -11.48 9.25 -1.94
CA LEU A 91 -11.31 10.67 -1.64
C LEU A 91 -12.60 11.49 -1.86
N ASP A 92 -13.46 11.06 -2.79
CA ASP A 92 -14.77 11.67 -3.01
C ASP A 92 -15.77 11.46 -1.86
N GLN A 93 -15.49 10.49 -0.96
CA GLN A 93 -16.34 10.24 0.20
C GLN A 93 -16.02 11.18 1.38
N PHE A 94 -14.94 11.97 1.28
CA PHE A 94 -14.49 12.88 2.34
C PHE A 94 -14.58 14.33 1.91
N ALA A 95 -15.24 15.15 2.74
CA ALA A 95 -15.27 16.61 2.51
C ALA A 95 -13.89 17.24 2.69
N SER A 96 -13.12 16.74 3.65
CA SER A 96 -11.73 17.12 3.88
C SER A 96 -10.96 15.95 4.47
N LEU A 97 -9.82 15.63 3.86
CA LEU A 97 -8.89 14.63 4.39
C LEU A 97 -7.51 15.28 4.41
N GLU A 98 -6.95 15.43 5.61
CA GLU A 98 -5.68 16.14 5.78
C GLU A 98 -4.48 15.28 5.39
N ARG A 99 -4.59 13.97 5.58
CA ARG A 99 -3.53 13.02 5.29
C ARG A 99 -4.05 11.60 5.16
N ALA A 100 -3.37 10.78 4.38
CA ALA A 100 -3.69 9.36 4.26
C ALA A 100 -2.44 8.52 4.02
N VAL A 101 -2.48 7.27 4.49
CA VAL A 101 -1.58 6.23 4.04
C VAL A 101 -2.31 5.38 3.02
N VAL A 102 -1.73 5.27 1.83
CA VAL A 102 -2.25 4.45 0.73
C VAL A 102 -1.38 3.21 0.61
N ALA A 103 -1.95 2.03 0.77
CA ALA A 103 -1.21 0.78 0.75
C ALA A 103 -1.86 -0.27 -0.13
N ALA A 104 -1.04 -1.06 -0.82
CA ALA A 104 -1.49 -2.26 -1.51
C ALA A 104 -1.76 -3.38 -0.49
N GLY A 105 -2.97 -3.95 -0.52
CA GLY A 105 -3.41 -4.95 0.46
C GLY A 105 -2.82 -6.35 0.27
N ASP A 106 -2.02 -6.57 -0.77
CA ASP A 106 -1.39 -7.85 -1.09
C ASP A 106 0.11 -7.92 -0.73
N ASN A 107 0.58 -6.96 0.07
CA ASN A 107 1.94 -6.90 0.59
C ASN A 107 1.98 -7.14 2.10
N ILE A 108 2.98 -7.89 2.57
CA ILE A 108 3.31 -8.03 3.99
C ILE A 108 4.59 -7.23 4.27
N PHE A 109 4.48 -6.18 5.07
CA PHE A 109 5.59 -5.31 5.43
C PHE A 109 6.26 -5.86 6.72
N CYS A 110 7.44 -6.50 6.59
CA CYS A 110 8.18 -7.09 7.70
C CYS A 110 9.16 -6.07 8.33
N PHE A 111 8.66 -4.90 8.66
CA PHE A 111 9.32 -3.83 9.42
C PHE A 111 8.24 -2.96 10.09
N PRO A 112 8.53 -2.28 11.21
CA PRO A 112 7.53 -1.50 11.91
C PRO A 112 7.14 -0.24 11.13
N LEU A 113 5.84 0.01 11.02
CA LEU A 113 5.30 1.23 10.41
C LEU A 113 5.23 2.40 11.41
N SER A 114 5.18 2.13 12.70
CA SER A 114 4.97 3.17 13.72
C SER A 114 6.03 4.28 13.72
N PRO A 115 7.35 4.04 13.51
CA PRO A 115 8.32 5.13 13.43
C PRO A 115 8.13 6.02 12.20
N ILE A 116 7.70 5.42 11.07
CA ILE A 116 7.42 6.16 9.84
C ILE A 116 6.14 6.97 10.00
N TRP A 117 5.14 6.34 10.61
CA TRP A 117 3.88 6.97 10.95
C TRP A 117 4.07 8.21 11.84
N GLN A 118 4.91 8.12 12.89
CA GLN A 118 5.20 9.25 13.75
C GLN A 118 5.82 10.42 12.96
N ARG A 119 6.80 10.15 12.10
CA ARG A 119 7.37 11.19 11.22
C ARG A 119 6.31 11.83 10.33
N PHE A 120 5.40 11.03 9.81
CA PHE A 120 4.35 11.50 8.92
C PHE A 120 3.30 12.35 9.65
N ILE A 121 2.89 11.95 10.85
CA ILE A 121 1.87 12.67 11.63
C ILE A 121 2.39 14.03 12.12
N PHE A 122 3.66 14.07 12.57
CA PHE A 122 4.26 15.30 13.08
C PHE A 122 5.00 16.12 12.00
N GLY A 123 5.24 15.52 10.83
CA GLY A 123 5.81 16.20 9.67
C GLY A 123 4.72 16.76 8.75
N ASN A 124 5.14 17.65 7.86
CA ASN A 124 4.24 18.28 6.89
C ASN A 124 4.68 18.00 5.44
N VAL A 125 5.21 16.79 5.22
CA VAL A 125 5.76 16.33 3.94
C VAL A 125 5.25 14.92 3.61
N ASN A 126 5.32 14.58 2.33
CA ASN A 126 4.99 13.24 1.85
C ASN A 126 6.17 12.29 2.07
N TYR A 127 5.87 11.03 2.41
CA TYR A 127 6.91 10.00 2.56
C TYR A 127 6.61 8.76 1.73
N VAL A 128 7.69 8.15 1.25
CA VAL A 128 7.73 6.79 0.72
C VAL A 128 8.73 5.97 1.52
N ILE A 129 8.64 4.65 1.42
CA ILE A 129 9.63 3.76 2.01
C ILE A 129 10.74 3.51 1.00
N ALA A 130 12.00 3.44 1.47
CA ALA A 130 13.11 2.97 0.69
C ALA A 130 13.75 1.74 1.35
N LEU A 131 13.73 0.62 0.63
CA LEU A 131 14.39 -0.63 0.98
C LEU A 131 15.54 -0.88 0.01
N PHE A 132 16.70 -1.30 0.54
CA PHE A 132 17.83 -1.69 -0.29
C PHE A 132 17.59 -3.09 -0.87
N GLU A 133 17.73 -3.24 -2.18
CA GLU A 133 17.47 -4.47 -2.93
C GLU A 133 18.55 -4.69 -3.99
N THR A 134 19.02 -5.92 -4.12
CA THR A 134 20.04 -6.29 -5.11
C THR A 134 19.51 -7.28 -6.16
N ASP A 135 18.36 -7.89 -5.91
CA ASP A 135 17.73 -8.79 -6.87
C ASP A 135 17.18 -7.99 -8.06
N LYS A 136 17.75 -8.24 -9.23
CA LYS A 136 17.41 -7.52 -10.46
C LYS A 136 15.95 -7.70 -10.90
N ASP A 137 15.37 -8.86 -10.63
CA ASP A 137 13.98 -9.14 -11.00
C ASP A 137 13.01 -8.38 -10.09
N ARG A 138 13.35 -8.24 -8.80
CA ARG A 138 12.59 -7.41 -7.87
C ARG A 138 12.71 -5.93 -8.21
N LEU A 139 13.92 -5.46 -8.54
CA LEU A 139 14.14 -4.07 -8.97
C LEU A 139 13.28 -3.71 -10.18
N ARG A 140 13.08 -4.62 -11.15
CA ARG A 140 12.25 -4.39 -12.34
C ARG A 140 10.74 -4.45 -12.09
N ARG A 141 10.32 -5.04 -10.97
CA ARG A 141 8.90 -5.25 -10.66
C ARG A 141 8.35 -4.33 -9.58
N THR A 142 9.19 -3.48 -9.02
CA THR A 142 8.84 -2.58 -7.92
C THR A 142 9.14 -1.14 -8.31
N GLY A 143 8.49 -0.19 -7.65
CA GLY A 143 8.86 1.22 -7.77
C GLY A 143 10.30 1.42 -7.28
N ILE A 144 11.08 2.24 -8.00
CA ILE A 144 12.47 2.57 -7.69
C ILE A 144 12.57 4.04 -7.34
N VAL A 145 13.35 4.37 -6.31
CA VAL A 145 13.62 5.76 -5.92
C VAL A 145 15.09 6.10 -6.09
N GLU A 146 15.35 7.26 -6.64
CA GLU A 146 16.65 7.91 -6.66
C GLU A 146 16.67 8.96 -5.54
N LEU A 147 17.60 8.81 -4.62
CA LEU A 147 17.67 9.63 -3.41
C LEU A 147 18.76 10.67 -3.53
N GLY A 148 18.42 11.90 -3.18
CA GLY A 148 19.35 13.00 -3.00
C GLY A 148 19.79 13.17 -1.54
N PRO A 149 20.41 14.32 -1.22
CA PRO A 149 20.70 14.69 0.15
C PRO A 149 19.45 14.64 1.04
N ASP A 150 19.64 14.30 2.31
CA ASP A 150 18.56 14.24 3.33
C ASP A 150 17.40 13.29 2.97
N ASP A 151 17.69 12.27 2.16
CA ASP A 151 16.71 11.28 1.70
C ASP A 151 15.54 11.87 0.89
N ARG A 152 15.70 13.07 0.32
CA ARG A 152 14.73 13.60 -0.64
C ARG A 152 14.69 12.72 -1.87
N VAL A 153 13.48 12.33 -2.30
CA VAL A 153 13.27 11.60 -3.54
C VAL A 153 13.45 12.58 -4.72
N ILE A 154 14.50 12.37 -5.50
CA ILE A 154 14.81 13.17 -6.70
C ILE A 154 13.98 12.68 -7.87
N ARG A 155 13.87 11.35 -8.00
CA ARG A 155 13.07 10.68 -9.04
C ARG A 155 12.44 9.42 -8.47
N PHE A 156 11.26 9.12 -8.98
CA PHE A 156 10.56 7.87 -8.78
C PHE A 156 10.35 7.21 -10.16
N TYR A 157 10.50 5.90 -10.25
CA TYR A 157 10.30 5.12 -11.47
C TYR A 157 9.42 3.91 -11.14
N GLU A 158 8.26 3.81 -11.78
CA GLU A 158 7.38 2.66 -11.61
C GLU A 158 7.83 1.52 -12.51
N LYS A 159 8.37 0.45 -11.91
CA LYS A 159 8.76 -0.80 -12.60
C LYS A 159 9.63 -0.56 -13.85
N PRO A 160 10.78 0.09 -13.72
CA PRO A 160 11.62 0.41 -14.86
C PRO A 160 12.27 -0.86 -15.44
N ASN A 161 12.39 -0.92 -16.76
CA ASN A 161 13.13 -2.00 -17.43
C ASN A 161 14.61 -2.03 -17.04
N GLU A 162 15.19 -0.85 -16.83
CA GLU A 162 16.57 -0.64 -16.39
C GLU A 162 16.57 0.18 -15.08
N PRO A 163 16.65 -0.48 -13.93
CA PRO A 163 16.68 0.20 -12.65
C PRO A 163 17.96 1.03 -12.47
N LEU A 164 17.82 2.31 -12.17
CA LEU A 164 18.94 3.25 -11.96
C LEU A 164 19.38 3.36 -10.50
N SER A 165 18.71 2.67 -9.59
CA SER A 165 19.00 2.66 -8.15
C SER A 165 18.70 1.29 -7.57
N PHE A 166 19.32 0.98 -6.42
CA PHE A 166 19.06 -0.20 -5.60
C PHE A 166 18.00 0.04 -4.50
N TRP A 167 17.38 1.21 -4.48
CA TRP A 167 16.36 1.55 -3.51
C TRP A 167 14.98 1.30 -4.09
N ILE A 168 14.32 0.22 -3.65
CA ILE A 168 12.93 -0.05 -4.00
C ILE A 168 11.98 0.71 -3.08
N SER A 169 10.84 1.14 -3.63
CA SER A 169 9.73 1.70 -2.88
C SER A 169 8.52 0.79 -3.01
N PRO A 170 8.20 -0.01 -1.99
CA PRO A 170 7.01 -0.84 -2.00
C PRO A 170 5.75 0.02 -1.98
N ALA A 171 4.63 -0.57 -2.39
CA ALA A 171 3.36 0.14 -2.54
C ALA A 171 2.70 0.47 -1.18
N ILE A 172 3.35 1.36 -0.43
CA ILE A 172 2.81 2.06 0.73
C ILE A 172 3.32 3.50 0.73
N TYR A 173 2.41 4.47 0.69
CA TYR A 173 2.69 5.88 0.49
C TYR A 173 2.00 6.71 1.55
N PHE A 174 2.70 7.66 2.14
CA PHE A 174 2.24 8.55 3.19
C PHE A 174 2.04 9.93 2.60
N LEU A 175 0.79 10.30 2.33
CA LEU A 175 0.43 11.45 1.51
C LEU A 175 -0.30 12.53 2.33
N GLN A 176 0.19 13.76 2.25
CA GLN A 176 -0.45 14.95 2.80
C GLN A 176 -1.62 15.40 1.90
N ARG A 177 -2.47 16.28 2.40
CA ARG A 177 -3.63 16.81 1.69
C ARG A 177 -3.29 17.34 0.30
N SER A 178 -2.20 18.10 0.16
CA SER A 178 -1.77 18.63 -1.13
C SER A 178 -1.58 17.54 -2.18
N ALA A 179 -0.89 16.45 -1.81
CA ALA A 179 -0.68 15.31 -2.68
C ALA A 179 -2.00 14.57 -3.00
N LEU A 180 -2.88 14.39 -1.99
CA LEU A 180 -4.18 13.74 -2.19
C LEU A 180 -5.06 14.53 -3.18
N MET A 181 -5.06 15.84 -3.11
CA MET A 181 -5.80 16.69 -4.07
C MET A 181 -5.26 16.55 -5.50
N ARG A 182 -3.96 16.29 -5.69
CA ARG A 182 -3.34 16.08 -7.01
C ARG A 182 -3.70 14.75 -7.67
N VAL A 183 -4.28 13.80 -6.94
CA VAL A 183 -4.72 12.51 -7.52
C VAL A 183 -5.72 12.77 -8.65
N LYS A 184 -6.69 13.63 -8.45
CA LYS A 184 -7.68 13.99 -9.49
C LYS A 184 -7.07 14.78 -10.62
N GLU A 185 -6.16 15.72 -10.31
CA GLU A 185 -5.40 16.46 -11.32
C GLU A 185 -4.64 15.48 -12.21
N TYR A 186 -3.90 14.54 -11.63
CA TYR A 186 -3.15 13.51 -12.38
C TYR A 186 -4.07 12.67 -13.27
N LEU A 187 -5.20 12.19 -12.74
CA LEU A 187 -6.16 11.38 -13.50
C LEU A 187 -6.85 12.13 -14.64
N SER A 188 -6.87 13.45 -14.63
CA SER A 188 -7.48 14.23 -15.69
C SER A 188 -6.71 14.21 -17.01
N PHE A 189 -5.41 13.97 -16.97
CA PHE A 189 -4.54 13.88 -18.17
C PHE A 189 -3.87 12.50 -18.36
N SER A 190 -3.85 11.64 -17.34
CA SER A 190 -3.22 10.32 -17.40
C SER A 190 -4.29 9.22 -17.36
N SER A 191 -4.81 8.84 -18.53
CA SER A 191 -5.85 7.81 -18.63
C SER A 191 -5.31 6.38 -18.63
N MET A 192 -4.03 6.17 -18.97
CA MET A 192 -3.44 4.86 -19.22
C MET A 192 -2.59 4.30 -18.08
N HIS A 193 -2.16 5.14 -17.14
CA HIS A 193 -1.26 4.75 -16.05
C HIS A 193 -1.96 4.91 -14.70
N ASP A 194 -2.60 3.84 -14.25
CA ASP A 194 -3.43 3.81 -13.03
C ASP A 194 -2.71 3.21 -11.80
N ALA A 195 -1.47 2.72 -11.97
CA ALA A 195 -0.68 2.26 -10.85
C ALA A 195 -0.21 3.45 -10.00
N PRO A 196 -0.29 3.37 -8.66
CA PRO A 196 0.07 4.47 -7.76
C PRO A 196 1.52 4.97 -7.93
N GLY A 197 2.44 4.12 -8.38
CA GLY A 197 3.82 4.52 -8.64
C GLY A 197 3.96 5.56 -9.75
N TYR A 198 3.16 5.50 -10.82
CA TYR A 198 3.16 6.55 -11.85
C TYR A 198 2.67 7.91 -11.31
N PHE A 199 1.75 7.87 -10.34
CA PHE A 199 1.38 9.09 -9.64
C PHE A 199 2.55 9.63 -8.80
N LEU A 200 3.36 8.77 -8.18
CA LEU A 200 4.56 9.18 -7.46
C LEU A 200 5.61 9.78 -8.41
N GLU A 201 5.80 9.23 -9.62
CA GLU A 201 6.67 9.85 -10.66
C GLU A 201 6.25 11.28 -10.97
N TYR A 202 4.95 11.53 -11.06
CA TYR A 202 4.40 12.87 -11.24
C TYR A 202 4.59 13.74 -9.99
N LEU A 203 4.25 13.21 -8.82
CA LEU A 203 4.21 13.95 -7.55
C LEU A 203 5.59 14.49 -7.15
N VAL A 204 6.68 13.71 -7.31
CA VAL A 204 8.04 14.12 -6.94
C VAL A 204 8.53 15.35 -7.73
N ASN A 205 7.93 15.63 -8.90
CA ASN A 205 8.19 16.83 -9.69
C ASN A 205 7.31 18.03 -9.28
N LYS A 206 6.33 17.84 -8.40
CA LYS A 206 5.36 18.87 -7.99
C LYS A 206 5.57 19.33 -6.56
N GLU A 207 5.94 18.42 -5.68
CA GLU A 207 6.13 18.72 -4.26
C GLU A 207 7.21 17.82 -3.64
N PRO A 208 7.76 18.22 -2.50
CA PRO A 208 8.76 17.42 -1.80
C PRO A 208 8.19 16.07 -1.35
N VAL A 209 8.89 15.01 -1.69
CA VAL A 209 8.67 13.66 -1.20
C VAL A 209 9.99 13.18 -0.59
N TYR A 210 9.94 12.60 0.58
CA TYR A 210 11.11 12.06 1.27
C TYR A 210 11.00 10.55 1.44
N ALA A 211 12.13 9.88 1.39
CA ALA A 211 12.19 8.47 1.67
C ALA A 211 12.52 8.20 3.14
N VAL A 212 11.87 7.20 3.72
CA VAL A 212 12.32 6.63 4.98
C VAL A 212 13.03 5.32 4.67
N ARG A 213 14.34 5.29 4.89
CA ARG A 213 15.10 4.05 4.74
C ARG A 213 14.77 3.11 5.88
N VAL A 214 14.35 1.91 5.52
CA VAL A 214 14.00 0.87 6.50
C VAL A 214 14.87 -0.36 6.29
N LYS A 215 15.15 -1.06 7.38
CA LYS A 215 15.73 -2.40 7.35
C LYS A 215 14.60 -3.40 7.47
N GLY A 216 14.62 -4.44 6.65
CA GLY A 216 13.59 -5.46 6.64
C GLY A 216 13.28 -5.95 5.25
N ARG A 217 12.10 -6.48 5.06
CA ARG A 217 11.66 -7.04 3.78
C ARG A 217 10.18 -6.79 3.55
N VAL A 218 9.77 -6.80 2.30
CA VAL A 218 8.36 -6.85 1.89
C VAL A 218 8.13 -8.16 1.16
N LEU A 219 7.10 -8.87 1.54
CA LEU A 219 6.65 -10.09 0.87
C LEU A 219 5.45 -9.72 0.00
N ASP A 220 5.69 -9.64 -1.31
CA ASP A 220 4.64 -9.45 -2.31
C ASP A 220 4.01 -10.78 -2.68
N ILE A 221 2.69 -10.88 -2.57
CA ILE A 221 1.93 -12.08 -2.91
C ILE A 221 1.48 -12.01 -4.38
N GLY A 222 2.43 -11.79 -5.27
CA GLY A 222 2.18 -11.59 -6.71
C GLY A 222 2.01 -12.88 -7.52
N SER A 223 2.64 -13.99 -7.09
CA SER A 223 2.62 -15.30 -7.76
C SER A 223 2.35 -16.44 -6.77
N ILE A 224 2.08 -17.64 -7.30
CA ILE A 224 1.94 -18.84 -6.45
C ILE A 224 3.25 -19.13 -5.71
N ASP A 225 4.39 -18.92 -6.36
CA ASP A 225 5.70 -19.19 -5.76
C ASP A 225 6.02 -18.17 -4.66
N SER A 226 5.76 -16.87 -4.89
CA SER A 226 5.94 -15.84 -3.86
C SER A 226 4.99 -16.07 -2.67
N TYR A 227 3.75 -16.51 -2.93
CA TYR A 227 2.80 -16.89 -1.89
C TYR A 227 3.31 -18.05 -1.02
N ARG A 228 3.74 -19.16 -1.66
CA ARG A 228 4.28 -20.34 -0.94
C ARG A 228 5.56 -20.00 -0.17
N ASN A 229 6.40 -19.14 -0.74
CA ASN A 229 7.61 -18.68 -0.08
C ASN A 229 7.30 -17.85 1.16
N ALA A 230 6.37 -16.90 1.05
CA ALA A 230 5.92 -16.09 2.19
C ALA A 230 5.31 -16.97 3.30
N ASP A 231 4.48 -17.95 2.92
CA ASP A 231 3.86 -18.88 3.87
C ASP A 231 4.91 -19.69 4.63
N ARG A 232 5.90 -20.26 3.92
CA ARG A 232 7.01 -20.99 4.53
C ARG A 232 7.84 -20.09 5.45
N MET A 233 8.20 -18.91 4.99
CA MET A 233 9.05 -17.99 5.78
C MET A 233 8.38 -17.58 7.09
N LEU A 234 7.12 -17.19 7.05
CA LEU A 234 6.40 -16.73 8.25
C LEU A 234 5.90 -17.87 9.14
N SER A 235 5.86 -19.11 8.64
CA SER A 235 5.60 -20.29 9.44
C SER A 235 6.81 -20.71 10.27
N VAL A 236 8.05 -20.47 9.77
CA VAL A 236 9.31 -20.80 10.46
C VAL A 236 9.75 -19.63 11.36
N GLU A 237 9.71 -18.42 10.84
CA GLU A 237 10.02 -17.19 11.58
C GLU A 237 8.72 -16.39 11.76
N PRO A 238 8.00 -16.60 12.89
CA PRO A 238 6.75 -15.88 13.11
C PRO A 238 6.94 -14.38 12.94
N PHE A 239 5.96 -13.74 12.31
CA PHE A 239 5.94 -12.31 12.09
C PHE A 239 6.16 -11.59 13.43
N ARG A 240 7.31 -10.98 13.58
CA ARG A 240 7.63 -10.07 14.67
C ARG A 240 8.02 -8.73 14.05
N LEU A 241 7.44 -7.66 14.56
CA LEU A 241 7.96 -6.33 14.31
C LEU A 241 9.25 -6.26 15.13
N SER A 242 10.41 -6.35 14.46
CA SER A 242 11.70 -6.12 15.13
C SER A 242 11.72 -4.67 15.63
N GLU A 243 12.09 -4.51 16.91
CA GLU A 243 12.33 -3.22 17.55
C GLU A 243 13.35 -2.37 16.79
#